data_1010c3ea4c42663033b0fc7e9eda17ee
#
_entry.id   1010c3ea4c42663033b0fc7e9eda17ee
#
_cell.length_a   1.000
_cell.length_b   1.000
_cell.length_c   1.000
_cell.angle_alpha   90.00
_cell.angle_beta   90.00
_cell.angle_gamma   90.00
#
_symmetry.space_group_name_H-M   'P 1'
#
loop_
_entity.id
_entity.type
_entity.pdbx_description
1 polymer ?
#
loop_
_entity_poly.entity_id
_entity_poly.type
_entity_poly.pdbx_seq_one_letter_code
_entity_poly.pdbx_strand_id
1 'polypeptide(L)'
;KGNPDLKRARIDNIDLRWEWFPSKTEQILAGVFYKYLKDPIEQVFVTSDGKIGSGADAYYMPDNLGNAKNMGFEIDVIKYIRHFGVKANYTYTHSEITTSKREYQEGSAEYKSGVTQTRPLVNQAPHTANLSLLYKDTENGWNGQLAASYTGTKLALVSPFKDADQWDKAMFGLDLSAEKQFKNGLSIFLKANNLLN
;
A
#
# COMPACT_ATOMS: atom_id res chain seq x y z
N LYS A 1 -18.18 -11.62 13.63
CA LYS A 1 -18.59 -13.02 13.49
C LYS A 1 -17.76 -13.67 12.38
N GLY A 2 -17.46 -14.99 12.50
CA GLY A 2 -16.81 -15.76 11.44
C GLY A 2 -17.83 -16.21 10.39
N ASN A 3 -17.32 -16.51 9.18
CA ASN A 3 -18.09 -17.08 8.08
C ASN A 3 -17.66 -18.55 7.88
N PRO A 4 -18.50 -19.54 8.20
CA PRO A 4 -18.16 -20.96 8.04
C PRO A 4 -18.12 -21.41 6.57
N ASP A 5 -18.69 -20.63 5.66
CA ASP A 5 -18.81 -20.97 4.24
C ASP A 5 -17.65 -20.40 3.39
N LEU A 6 -16.61 -19.86 4.07
CA LEU A 6 -15.44 -19.32 3.37
C LEU A 6 -14.74 -20.40 2.52
N LYS A 7 -14.55 -20.07 1.25
CA LYS A 7 -13.75 -20.84 0.33
C LYS A 7 -12.28 -20.45 0.42
N ARG A 8 -11.40 -21.35 0.04
CA ARG A 8 -9.97 -21.10 -0.04
C ARG A 8 -9.66 -20.12 -1.17
N ALA A 9 -9.09 -18.96 -0.83
CA ALA A 9 -8.51 -18.07 -1.82
C ALA A 9 -7.29 -18.70 -2.50
N ARG A 10 -7.11 -18.44 -3.79
CA ARG A 10 -5.95 -18.87 -4.58
C ARG A 10 -5.35 -17.67 -5.30
N ILE A 11 -4.04 -17.65 -5.42
CA ILE A 11 -3.31 -16.59 -6.11
C ILE A 11 -2.34 -17.24 -7.08
N ASP A 12 -2.46 -16.91 -8.36
CA ASP A 12 -1.47 -17.18 -9.38
C ASP A 12 -0.64 -15.90 -9.57
N ASN A 13 0.69 -16.02 -9.42
CA ASN A 13 1.61 -14.90 -9.42
C ASN A 13 2.72 -15.11 -10.44
N ILE A 14 2.98 -14.08 -11.24
CA ILE A 14 4.08 -14.03 -12.20
C ILE A 14 4.86 -12.75 -11.93
N ASP A 15 6.16 -12.90 -11.68
CA ASP A 15 7.09 -11.80 -11.46
C ASP A 15 8.26 -11.91 -12.42
N LEU A 16 8.66 -10.78 -13.00
CA LEU A 16 9.89 -10.65 -13.76
C LEU A 16 10.72 -9.53 -13.14
N ARG A 17 11.98 -9.80 -12.83
CA ARG A 17 12.88 -8.85 -12.20
C ARG A 17 14.22 -8.82 -12.92
N TRP A 18 14.71 -7.60 -13.16
CA TRP A 18 16.04 -7.31 -13.63
C TRP A 18 16.84 -6.64 -12.51
N GLU A 19 18.09 -7.07 -12.34
CA GLU A 19 18.96 -6.61 -11.28
C GLU A 19 20.33 -6.25 -11.87
N TRP A 20 20.84 -5.09 -11.47
CA TRP A 20 22.17 -4.63 -11.82
C TRP A 20 22.88 -4.07 -10.59
N PHE A 21 24.08 -4.58 -10.33
CA PHE A 21 24.91 -4.20 -9.21
C PHE A 21 26.21 -3.57 -9.72
N PRO A 22 26.25 -2.23 -9.95
CA PRO A 22 27.46 -1.54 -10.42
C PRO A 22 28.63 -1.67 -9.46
N SER A 23 28.37 -1.78 -8.14
CA SER A 23 29.35 -2.00 -7.09
C SER A 23 28.74 -2.80 -5.92
N LYS A 24 29.57 -3.11 -4.90
CA LYS A 24 29.08 -3.83 -3.69
C LYS A 24 28.04 -3.06 -2.87
N THR A 25 27.96 -1.76 -3.07
CA THR A 25 27.06 -0.85 -2.31
C THR A 25 26.01 -0.17 -3.18
N GLU A 26 26.01 -0.45 -4.46
CA GLU A 26 25.09 0.18 -5.43
C GLU A 26 24.25 -0.88 -6.13
N GLN A 27 23.00 -0.55 -6.36
CA GLN A 27 22.07 -1.43 -7.07
C GLN A 27 21.04 -0.62 -7.86
N ILE A 28 20.58 -1.21 -8.95
CA ILE A 28 19.40 -0.79 -9.69
C ILE A 28 18.59 -2.05 -9.95
N LEU A 29 17.37 -2.08 -9.44
CA LEU A 29 16.44 -3.18 -9.61
C LEU A 29 15.19 -2.65 -10.30
N ALA A 30 14.67 -3.40 -11.25
CA ALA A 30 13.40 -3.11 -11.90
C ALA A 30 12.60 -4.40 -12.05
N GLY A 31 11.34 -4.36 -11.66
CA GLY A 31 10.45 -5.52 -11.69
C GLY A 31 9.08 -5.18 -12.22
N VAL A 32 8.41 -6.17 -12.78
CA VAL A 32 6.99 -6.12 -13.12
C VAL A 32 6.33 -7.35 -12.52
N PHE A 33 5.10 -7.21 -12.08
CA PHE A 33 4.34 -8.30 -11.50
C PHE A 33 2.91 -8.34 -12.00
N TYR A 34 2.35 -9.54 -12.04
CA TYR A 34 0.93 -9.78 -12.30
C TYR A 34 0.43 -10.87 -11.36
N LYS A 35 -0.69 -10.60 -10.66
CA LYS A 35 -1.35 -11.54 -9.75
C LYS A 35 -2.81 -11.67 -10.13
N TYR A 36 -3.24 -12.90 -10.30
CA TYR A 36 -4.65 -13.24 -10.43
C TYR A 36 -5.13 -13.88 -9.13
N LEU A 37 -6.12 -13.27 -8.50
CA LEU A 37 -6.68 -13.72 -7.24
C LEU A 37 -8.04 -14.34 -7.52
N LYS A 38 -8.19 -15.61 -7.17
CA LYS A 38 -9.46 -16.34 -7.23
C LYS A 38 -10.05 -16.41 -5.83
N ASP A 39 -11.31 -16.00 -5.72
CA ASP A 39 -12.07 -15.99 -4.46
C ASP A 39 -11.32 -15.26 -3.32
N PRO A 40 -10.75 -14.05 -3.52
CA PRO A 40 -10.11 -13.29 -2.45
C PRO A 40 -11.09 -13.04 -1.30
N ILE A 41 -10.56 -13.03 -0.08
CA ILE A 41 -11.36 -12.81 1.14
C ILE A 41 -11.19 -11.35 1.57
N GLU A 42 -12.31 -10.64 1.66
CA GLU A 42 -12.36 -9.29 2.21
C GLU A 42 -13.44 -9.19 3.29
N GLN A 43 -13.37 -8.14 4.10
CA GLN A 43 -14.42 -7.83 5.07
C GLN A 43 -15.59 -7.19 4.33
N VAL A 44 -16.76 -7.81 4.44
CA VAL A 44 -18.01 -7.31 3.91
C VAL A 44 -18.94 -6.87 5.04
N PHE A 45 -19.77 -5.89 4.76
CA PHE A 45 -20.76 -5.39 5.69
C PHE A 45 -22.08 -6.12 5.47
N VAL A 46 -22.51 -6.90 6.46
CA VAL A 46 -23.73 -7.72 6.38
C VAL A 46 -24.70 -7.37 7.51
N THR A 47 -25.98 -7.57 7.26
CA THR A 47 -27.04 -7.49 8.28
C THR A 47 -27.20 -8.82 9.01
N SER A 48 -27.94 -8.83 10.11
CA SER A 48 -28.15 -10.00 10.95
C SER A 48 -28.81 -11.19 10.22
N ASP A 49 -29.54 -10.91 9.13
CA ASP A 49 -30.15 -11.91 8.24
C ASP A 49 -29.19 -12.45 7.16
N GLY A 50 -27.89 -12.10 7.24
CA GLY A 50 -26.86 -12.53 6.29
C GLY A 50 -26.86 -11.79 4.96
N LYS A 51 -27.71 -10.79 4.78
CA LYS A 51 -27.75 -9.97 3.56
C LYS A 51 -26.81 -8.79 3.66
N ILE A 52 -26.22 -8.39 2.54
CA ILE A 52 -25.44 -7.16 2.47
C ILE A 52 -26.38 -5.97 2.71
N GLY A 53 -26.16 -5.20 3.77
CA GLY A 53 -27.06 -4.12 4.14
C GLY A 53 -26.50 -3.11 5.13
N SER A 54 -27.34 -2.16 5.49
CA SER A 54 -27.10 -1.18 6.55
C SER A 54 -28.25 -1.28 7.56
N GLY A 55 -27.95 -1.06 8.83
CA GLY A 55 -28.92 -1.05 9.92
C GLY A 55 -28.26 -1.26 11.27
N ALA A 56 -29.03 -1.19 12.35
CA ALA A 56 -28.54 -1.34 13.73
C ALA A 56 -27.90 -2.72 14.00
N ASP A 57 -28.28 -3.74 13.24
CA ASP A 57 -27.80 -5.12 13.39
C ASP A 57 -26.72 -5.50 12.37
N ALA A 58 -26.12 -4.51 11.71
CA ALA A 58 -25.10 -4.75 10.71
C ALA A 58 -23.73 -4.97 11.33
N TYR A 59 -22.94 -5.88 10.77
CA TYR A 59 -21.59 -6.21 11.23
C TYR A 59 -20.66 -6.55 10.06
N TYR A 60 -19.36 -6.46 10.31
CA TYR A 60 -18.37 -6.93 9.35
C TYR A 60 -18.16 -8.44 9.48
N MET A 61 -18.06 -9.11 8.35
CA MET A 61 -17.80 -10.54 8.23
C MET A 61 -16.88 -10.79 7.04
N PRO A 62 -15.88 -11.68 7.15
CA PRO A 62 -15.08 -12.06 6.00
C PRO A 62 -15.94 -12.85 5.00
N ASP A 63 -15.78 -12.55 3.72
CA ASP A 63 -16.46 -13.26 2.64
C ASP A 63 -15.59 -13.34 1.38
N ASN A 64 -15.85 -14.33 0.53
CA ASN A 64 -15.20 -14.46 -0.76
C ASN A 64 -15.91 -13.55 -1.77
N LEU A 65 -15.15 -12.61 -2.28
CA LEU A 65 -15.62 -11.72 -3.34
C LEU A 65 -15.00 -12.18 -4.66
N GLY A 66 -15.73 -12.33 -5.67
CA GLY A 66 -15.34 -12.61 -7.06
C GLY A 66 -13.82 -12.70 -7.35
N ASN A 67 -13.42 -12.65 -8.59
CA ASN A 67 -12.00 -12.67 -8.93
C ASN A 67 -11.42 -11.25 -8.97
N ALA A 68 -10.15 -11.12 -8.60
CA ALA A 68 -9.43 -9.86 -8.63
C ALA A 68 -8.13 -9.98 -9.44
N LYS A 69 -7.67 -8.85 -9.93
CA LYS A 69 -6.36 -8.71 -10.59
C LYS A 69 -5.55 -7.65 -9.88
N ASN A 70 -4.23 -7.85 -9.88
CA ASN A 70 -3.29 -6.92 -9.32
C ASN A 70 -2.01 -6.96 -10.17
N MET A 71 -1.60 -5.83 -10.74
CA MET A 71 -0.43 -5.74 -11.59
C MET A 71 0.30 -4.43 -11.33
N GLY A 72 1.58 -4.43 -11.65
CA GLY A 72 2.36 -3.21 -11.47
C GLY A 72 3.81 -3.37 -11.83
N PHE A 73 4.56 -2.34 -11.48
CA PHE A 73 6.02 -2.34 -11.59
C PHE A 73 6.66 -1.72 -10.36
N GLU A 74 7.88 -2.10 -10.10
CA GLU A 74 8.71 -1.58 -9.03
C GLU A 74 10.10 -1.23 -9.52
N ILE A 75 10.67 -0.17 -8.95
CA ILE A 75 12.05 0.26 -9.19
C ILE A 75 12.69 0.52 -7.83
N ASP A 76 13.91 0.03 -7.64
CA ASP A 76 14.75 0.32 -6.49
C ASP A 76 16.13 0.77 -6.97
N VAL A 77 16.64 1.87 -6.43
CA VAL A 77 17.93 2.43 -6.79
C VAL A 77 18.71 2.79 -5.54
N ILE A 78 19.96 2.34 -5.47
CA ILE A 78 20.95 2.82 -4.50
C ILE A 78 22.17 3.25 -5.30
N LYS A 79 22.54 4.53 -5.18
CA LYS A 79 23.70 5.10 -5.86
C LYS A 79 24.48 6.01 -4.93
N TYR A 80 25.81 5.90 -4.96
CA TYR A 80 26.73 6.76 -4.22
C TYR A 80 27.64 7.56 -5.15
N ILE A 81 27.86 8.82 -4.77
CA ILE A 81 28.82 9.70 -5.41
C ILE A 81 29.66 10.31 -4.27
N ARG A 82 30.87 9.80 -4.05
CA ARG A 82 31.73 10.16 -2.92
C ARG A 82 31.03 9.94 -1.58
N HIS A 83 30.77 10.99 -0.81
CA HIS A 83 30.13 10.95 0.50
C HIS A 83 28.59 11.00 0.41
N PHE A 84 28.04 11.31 -0.73
CA PHE A 84 26.59 11.43 -0.92
C PHE A 84 26.01 10.17 -1.54
N GLY A 85 24.87 9.74 -1.02
CA GLY A 85 24.12 8.62 -1.55
C GLY A 85 22.65 8.98 -1.77
N VAL A 86 22.04 8.31 -2.72
CA VAL A 86 20.60 8.31 -2.94
C VAL A 86 20.11 6.88 -2.85
N LYS A 87 19.06 6.66 -2.04
CA LYS A 87 18.29 5.43 -2.03
C LYS A 87 16.85 5.81 -2.37
N ALA A 88 16.34 5.24 -3.44
CA ALA A 88 14.97 5.50 -3.89
C ALA A 88 14.30 4.19 -4.26
N ASN A 89 13.03 4.04 -3.88
CA ASN A 89 12.17 3.01 -4.44
C ASN A 89 10.82 3.61 -4.82
N TYR A 90 10.23 3.03 -5.84
CA TYR A 90 8.90 3.40 -6.32
C TYR A 90 8.17 2.16 -6.78
N THR A 91 6.93 2.03 -6.37
CA THR A 91 6.02 0.97 -6.79
C THR A 91 4.74 1.60 -7.34
N TYR A 92 4.39 1.20 -8.55
CA TYR A 92 3.07 1.42 -9.11
C TYR A 92 2.28 0.12 -9.07
N THR A 93 1.04 0.19 -8.58
CA THR A 93 0.14 -0.94 -8.46
C THR A 93 -1.23 -0.59 -8.99
N HIS A 94 -1.71 -1.35 -9.95
CA HIS A 94 -3.09 -1.31 -10.41
C HIS A 94 -3.80 -2.59 -9.97
N SER A 95 -4.87 -2.44 -9.21
CA SER A 95 -5.70 -3.56 -8.79
C SER A 95 -7.16 -3.31 -9.10
N GLU A 96 -7.89 -4.37 -9.41
CA GLU A 96 -9.31 -4.30 -9.70
C GLU A 96 -10.06 -5.54 -9.20
N ILE A 97 -11.20 -5.31 -8.61
CA ILE A 97 -12.20 -6.33 -8.27
C ILE A 97 -13.58 -5.76 -8.56
N THR A 98 -14.45 -6.58 -9.14
CA THR A 98 -15.85 -6.20 -9.38
C THR A 98 -16.75 -6.91 -8.37
N THR A 99 -17.50 -6.12 -7.62
CA THR A 99 -18.39 -6.61 -6.55
C THR A 99 -19.80 -6.10 -6.72
N SER A 100 -20.78 -6.84 -6.20
CA SER A 100 -22.17 -6.41 -6.16
C SER A 100 -22.41 -5.42 -5.03
N LYS A 101 -23.15 -4.36 -5.32
CA LYS A 101 -23.53 -3.31 -4.39
C LYS A 101 -25.00 -2.98 -4.48
N ARG A 102 -25.46 -2.09 -3.62
CA ARG A 102 -26.78 -1.46 -3.66
C ARG A 102 -26.65 -0.05 -4.22
N GLU A 103 -27.61 0.37 -5.00
CA GLU A 103 -27.67 1.73 -5.54
C GLU A 103 -28.92 2.43 -5.02
N TYR A 104 -28.76 3.65 -4.51
CA TYR A 104 -29.88 4.48 -4.09
C TYR A 104 -30.66 4.92 -5.34
N GLN A 105 -32.00 4.78 -5.29
CA GLN A 105 -32.87 5.28 -6.34
C GLN A 105 -33.46 6.61 -5.90
N GLU A 106 -33.11 7.67 -6.59
CA GLU A 106 -33.70 8.99 -6.33
C GLU A 106 -35.25 8.96 -6.49
N GLY A 107 -35.94 9.46 -5.47
CA GLY A 107 -37.40 9.45 -5.44
C GLY A 107 -38.06 8.15 -4.95
N SER A 108 -37.27 7.17 -4.53
CA SER A 108 -37.77 5.92 -3.93
C SER A 108 -37.15 5.70 -2.55
N ALA A 109 -37.86 5.09 -1.62
CA ALA A 109 -37.34 4.61 -0.35
C ALA A 109 -36.57 3.26 -0.50
N GLU A 110 -36.52 2.70 -1.71
CA GLU A 110 -35.95 1.39 -1.99
C GLU A 110 -34.57 1.49 -2.65
N TYR A 111 -33.73 0.49 -2.38
CA TYR A 111 -32.44 0.35 -3.02
C TYR A 111 -32.50 -0.72 -4.11
N LYS A 112 -31.90 -0.43 -5.26
CA LYS A 112 -31.67 -1.42 -6.30
C LYS A 112 -30.47 -2.29 -5.87
N SER A 113 -30.68 -3.59 -5.71
CA SER A 113 -29.66 -4.58 -5.38
C SER A 113 -29.00 -5.15 -6.65
N GLY A 114 -27.77 -5.68 -6.51
CA GLY A 114 -27.06 -6.36 -7.60
C GLY A 114 -26.42 -5.43 -8.64
N VAL A 115 -26.27 -4.15 -8.32
CA VAL A 115 -25.49 -3.23 -9.16
C VAL A 115 -24.02 -3.55 -8.98
N THR A 116 -23.28 -3.72 -10.07
CA THR A 116 -21.85 -4.01 -10.01
C THR A 116 -21.03 -2.73 -9.95
N GLN A 117 -19.97 -2.75 -9.14
CA GLN A 117 -18.95 -1.71 -9.09
C GLN A 117 -17.55 -2.35 -9.14
N THR A 118 -16.71 -1.85 -10.05
CA THR A 118 -15.30 -2.18 -10.11
C THR A 118 -14.51 -1.17 -9.27
N ARG A 119 -13.63 -1.65 -8.42
CA ARG A 119 -12.83 -0.86 -7.49
C ARG A 119 -11.46 -1.48 -7.27
N PRO A 120 -10.47 -0.75 -6.73
CA PRO A 120 -9.22 -1.35 -6.28
C PRO A 120 -9.44 -2.28 -5.08
N LEU A 121 -8.45 -3.10 -4.79
CA LEU A 121 -8.38 -3.90 -3.57
C LEU A 121 -8.19 -3.00 -2.34
N VAL A 122 -8.76 -3.42 -1.21
CA VAL A 122 -8.65 -2.70 0.05
C VAL A 122 -7.19 -2.58 0.49
N ASN A 123 -6.83 -1.42 1.05
CA ASN A 123 -5.50 -1.08 1.54
C ASN A 123 -4.38 -1.06 0.50
N GLN A 124 -4.71 -1.06 -0.79
CA GLN A 124 -3.73 -1.01 -1.85
C GLN A 124 -3.64 0.41 -2.45
N ALA A 125 -2.54 1.09 -2.17
CA ALA A 125 -2.25 2.38 -2.78
C ALA A 125 -1.71 2.18 -4.20
N PRO A 126 -2.17 2.95 -5.21
CA PRO A 126 -1.66 2.85 -6.57
C PRO A 126 -0.21 3.32 -6.70
N HIS A 127 0.23 4.20 -5.82
CA HIS A 127 1.58 4.76 -5.82
C HIS A 127 2.18 4.70 -4.42
N THR A 128 3.36 4.11 -4.31
CA THR A 128 4.17 4.12 -3.09
C THR A 128 5.60 4.49 -3.46
N ALA A 129 6.20 5.45 -2.76
CA ALA A 129 7.55 5.91 -3.03
C ALA A 129 8.31 6.19 -1.73
N ASN A 130 9.60 5.90 -1.72
CA ASN A 130 10.52 6.34 -0.68
C ASN A 130 11.77 6.91 -1.35
N LEU A 131 12.27 8.02 -0.80
CA LEU A 131 13.48 8.68 -1.23
C LEU A 131 14.32 9.01 0.00
N SER A 132 15.56 8.55 0.04
CA SER A 132 16.52 8.90 1.08
C SER A 132 17.75 9.55 0.46
N LEU A 133 18.08 10.73 0.94
CA LEU A 133 19.37 11.37 0.71
C LEU A 133 20.29 10.99 1.85
N LEU A 134 21.44 10.43 1.52
CA LEU A 134 22.41 9.89 2.46
C LEU A 134 23.70 10.71 2.41
N TYR A 135 24.28 10.97 3.57
CA TYR A 135 25.64 11.51 3.68
C TYR A 135 26.45 10.57 4.56
N LYS A 136 27.62 10.16 4.09
CA LYS A 136 28.52 9.28 4.83
C LYS A 136 29.97 9.70 4.65
N ASP A 137 30.58 10.15 5.72
CA ASP A 137 31.99 10.49 5.81
C ASP A 137 32.63 9.69 6.95
N THR A 138 33.20 8.55 6.60
CA THR A 138 33.83 7.63 7.57
C THR A 138 35.11 8.16 8.14
N GLU A 139 35.83 9.06 7.43
CA GLU A 139 37.08 9.64 7.90
C GLU A 139 36.82 10.62 9.03
N ASN A 140 35.81 11.44 8.90
CA ASN A 140 35.42 12.40 9.90
C ASN A 140 34.27 11.89 10.82
N GLY A 141 33.79 10.68 10.63
CA GLY A 141 32.77 10.04 11.45
C GLY A 141 31.38 10.69 11.36
N TRP A 142 31.01 11.24 10.21
CA TRP A 142 29.67 11.76 9.98
C TRP A 142 28.82 10.77 9.19
N ASN A 143 27.58 10.61 9.65
CA ASN A 143 26.55 9.86 8.97
C ASN A 143 25.21 10.62 9.07
N GLY A 144 24.51 10.78 7.97
CA GLY A 144 23.25 11.51 7.92
C GLY A 144 22.30 10.95 6.89
N GLN A 145 21.00 11.09 7.16
CA GLN A 145 19.94 10.69 6.25
C GLN A 145 18.76 11.65 6.35
N LEU A 146 18.26 12.12 5.21
CA LEU A 146 16.96 12.74 5.06
C LEU A 146 16.11 11.78 4.25
N ALA A 147 15.01 11.29 4.83
CA ALA A 147 14.14 10.30 4.22
C ALA A 147 12.73 10.87 4.03
N ALA A 148 12.24 10.80 2.80
CA ALA A 148 10.87 11.13 2.43
C ALA A 148 10.13 9.84 2.07
N SER A 149 8.88 9.71 2.50
CA SER A 149 7.97 8.61 2.16
C SER A 149 6.67 9.15 1.61
N TYR A 150 6.11 8.47 0.63
CA TYR A 150 4.81 8.78 0.04
C TYR A 150 3.98 7.52 -0.14
N THR A 151 2.73 7.57 0.30
CA THR A 151 1.72 6.56 0.03
C THR A 151 0.51 7.26 -0.57
N GLY A 152 0.10 6.86 -1.76
CA GLY A 152 -1.05 7.42 -2.46
C GLY A 152 -2.38 7.13 -1.76
N THR A 153 -3.43 7.81 -2.18
CA THR A 153 -4.80 7.54 -1.75
C THR A 153 -5.15 6.08 -1.98
N LYS A 154 -5.72 5.43 -0.98
CA LYS A 154 -6.10 4.01 -1.03
C LYS A 154 -7.50 3.79 -0.49
N LEU A 155 -8.15 2.75 -0.99
CA LEU A 155 -9.44 2.31 -0.46
C LEU A 155 -9.24 1.74 0.95
N ALA A 156 -9.89 2.34 1.95
CA ALA A 156 -9.79 1.93 3.35
C ALA A 156 -10.93 0.97 3.74
N LEU A 157 -12.15 1.30 3.36
CA LEU A 157 -13.33 0.56 3.75
C LEU A 157 -14.35 0.47 2.62
N VAL A 158 -14.84 -0.73 2.37
CA VAL A 158 -15.85 -1.00 1.34
C VAL A 158 -17.25 -0.79 1.92
N SER A 159 -18.01 0.08 1.29
CA SER A 159 -19.44 0.27 1.58
C SER A 159 -20.30 -0.75 0.83
N PRO A 160 -21.43 -1.19 1.40
CA PRO A 160 -22.44 -1.95 0.68
C PRO A 160 -23.15 -1.12 -0.41
N PHE A 161 -23.01 0.20 -0.39
CA PHE A 161 -23.60 1.11 -1.35
C PHE A 161 -22.60 1.55 -2.40
N LYS A 162 -23.07 1.66 -3.64
CA LYS A 162 -22.29 2.16 -4.77
C LYS A 162 -21.79 3.58 -4.49
N ASP A 163 -20.54 3.85 -4.86
CA ASP A 163 -19.87 5.16 -4.75
C ASP A 163 -19.77 5.73 -3.32
N ALA A 164 -20.01 4.90 -2.29
CA ALA A 164 -19.94 5.28 -0.88
C ALA A 164 -18.75 4.66 -0.12
N ASP A 165 -17.74 4.19 -0.84
CA ASP A 165 -16.51 3.64 -0.27
C ASP A 165 -15.71 4.73 0.44
N GLN A 166 -15.03 4.35 1.53
CA GLN A 166 -14.18 5.27 2.29
C GLN A 166 -12.72 5.13 1.85
N TRP A 167 -12.06 6.26 1.76
CA TRP A 167 -10.70 6.35 1.25
C TRP A 167 -9.78 7.03 2.27
N ASP A 168 -8.64 6.43 2.50
CA ASP A 168 -7.52 7.11 3.17
C ASP A 168 -6.87 8.07 2.18
N LYS A 169 -6.67 9.31 2.60
CA LYS A 169 -5.94 10.30 1.81
C LYS A 169 -4.49 9.92 1.67
N ALA A 170 -3.87 10.42 0.61
CA ALA A 170 -2.43 10.29 0.44
C ALA A 170 -1.67 10.83 1.65
N MET A 171 -0.61 10.13 2.03
CA MET A 171 0.27 10.49 3.14
C MET A 171 1.67 10.77 2.63
N PHE A 172 2.28 11.81 3.19
CA PHE A 172 3.66 12.17 2.97
C PHE A 172 4.38 12.29 4.31
N GLY A 173 5.52 11.62 4.46
CA GLY A 173 6.35 11.65 5.65
C GLY A 173 7.74 12.18 5.34
N LEU A 174 8.36 12.88 6.30
CA LEU A 174 9.74 13.36 6.22
C LEU A 174 10.45 13.12 7.54
N ASP A 175 11.57 12.40 7.49
CA ASP A 175 12.37 12.04 8.65
C ASP A 175 13.82 12.47 8.43
N LEU A 176 14.49 12.88 9.52
CA LEU A 176 15.91 13.23 9.54
C LEU A 176 16.63 12.41 10.59
N SER A 177 17.80 11.89 10.25
CA SER A 177 18.73 11.34 11.22
C SER A 177 20.16 11.82 10.94
N ALA A 178 20.92 12.05 11.99
CA ALA A 178 22.33 12.40 11.90
C ALA A 178 23.11 11.78 13.06
N GLU A 179 24.30 11.32 12.75
CA GLU A 179 25.22 10.77 13.74
C GLU A 179 26.61 11.39 13.56
N LYS A 180 27.25 11.68 14.67
CA LYS A 180 28.66 12.04 14.72
C LYS A 180 29.38 11.08 15.62
N GLN A 181 30.29 10.31 15.05
CA GLN A 181 31.21 9.46 15.78
C GLN A 181 32.55 10.18 15.95
N PHE A 182 33.06 10.22 17.17
CA PHE A 182 34.33 10.83 17.52
C PHE A 182 35.43 9.78 17.63
N LYS A 183 36.71 10.18 17.43
CA LYS A 183 37.86 9.29 17.49
C LYS A 183 38.05 8.61 18.85
N ASN A 184 37.53 9.18 19.92
CA ASN A 184 37.57 8.61 21.28
C ASN A 184 36.49 7.54 21.54
N GLY A 185 35.72 7.14 20.52
CA GLY A 185 34.65 6.15 20.64
C GLY A 185 33.29 6.70 21.06
N LEU A 186 33.18 8.01 21.36
CA LEU A 186 31.91 8.65 21.64
C LEU A 186 31.12 8.83 20.34
N SER A 187 29.79 8.54 20.37
CA SER A 187 28.88 8.89 19.31
C SER A 187 27.75 9.77 19.82
N ILE A 188 27.38 10.78 19.04
CA ILE A 188 26.18 11.59 19.26
C ILE A 188 25.22 11.33 18.13
N PHE A 189 23.96 11.03 18.46
CA PHE A 189 22.93 10.70 17.53
C PHE A 189 21.72 11.63 17.68
N LEU A 190 21.21 12.14 16.56
CA LEU A 190 20.00 12.92 16.44
C LEU A 190 19.02 12.20 15.54
N LYS A 191 17.75 12.11 15.95
CA LYS A 191 16.67 11.62 15.12
C LYS A 191 15.44 12.51 15.30
N ALA A 192 14.87 12.97 14.18
CA ALA A 192 13.63 13.70 14.11
C ALA A 192 12.72 13.00 13.10
N ASN A 193 11.55 12.57 13.56
CA ASN A 193 10.56 11.89 12.72
C ASN A 193 9.37 12.81 12.48
N ASN A 194 8.74 12.61 11.31
CA ASN A 194 7.50 13.28 10.96
C ASN A 194 7.61 14.81 10.98
N LEU A 195 8.61 15.35 10.28
CA LEU A 195 8.94 16.77 10.28
C LEU A 195 7.87 17.69 9.64
N LEU A 196 6.84 17.11 9.03
CA LEU A 196 5.80 17.85 8.31
C LEU A 196 4.47 17.94 9.06
N ASN A 197 4.34 17.34 10.25
CA ASN A 197 3.13 17.35 11.08
C ASN A 197 3.43 17.84 12.49
#